data_fe6d06b605323457b18214394f5596fa
#
_entry.id   fe6d06b605323457b18214394f5596fa
#
_cell.length_a   1.000
_cell.length_b   1.000
_cell.length_c   1.000
_cell.angle_alpha   90.00
_cell.angle_beta   90.00
_cell.angle_gamma   90.00
#
_symmetry.space_group_name_H-M   'P 1'
#
loop_
_entity.id
_entity.type
_entity.pdbx_description
1 polymer ?
#
loop_
_entity_poly.entity_id
_entity_poly.type
_entity_poly.pdbx_seq_one_letter_code
_entity_poly.pdbx_strand_id
1 'polypeptide(L)'
;MNAQSNYEFDGQVLGQTNIGFGKEGTKFLGTRYIPEFTFDKEIDSLSSFAIETSFNLSLSKTNILGHSSDANSNLSPYRIWLRYLKKNWELRLGLQKIDFGSAQLLRPIQWFNQIDPRDPLGLTNGVYGLLIRHYFKNNSNLWLWGLYGNEKQRGLDALTTLNDSPEFGGRFQTFIPKGEAALSYHYREAEANNIPFFENYSSPEHRIGFDSKIDIGFGMWTELTYVHRTKNIGILTNQLLLNFGVDYTFRIGNGLTVSKEYLFSDSTDSMTNESLRRGFSALSFNYPLGLSSSLSGLIYQQWNNNTQTLMLNYQQQFNSLSGYIILYYNPKTVEGIQQNDIFQSFSGPGIQLLIVFNH
;
A
#
# COMPACT_ATOMS: atom_id res chain seq x y z
N MET A 1 -13.39 -31.62 24.17
CA MET A 1 -12.91 -30.24 24.28
C MET A 1 -13.98 -29.33 23.73
N ASN A 2 -14.47 -28.35 24.50
CA ASN A 2 -15.44 -27.39 23.99
C ASN A 2 -14.72 -26.48 23.01
N ALA A 3 -15.20 -26.41 21.77
CA ALA A 3 -14.70 -25.47 20.79
C ALA A 3 -14.94 -24.03 21.33
N GLN A 4 -13.86 -23.30 21.57
CA GLN A 4 -13.94 -21.91 22.04
C GLN A 4 -14.29 -21.04 20.84
N SER A 5 -15.34 -20.27 20.94
CA SER A 5 -15.71 -19.24 19.95
C SER A 5 -15.56 -17.86 20.58
N ASN A 6 -14.97 -16.93 19.85
CA ASN A 6 -14.80 -15.55 20.23
C ASN A 6 -15.48 -14.63 19.21
N TYR A 7 -16.13 -13.58 19.70
CA TYR A 7 -16.73 -12.51 18.91
C TYR A 7 -16.15 -11.19 19.39
N GLU A 8 -15.63 -10.40 18.45
CA GLU A 8 -15.09 -9.09 18.74
C GLU A 8 -15.76 -8.07 17.84
N PHE A 9 -16.06 -6.91 18.39
CA PHE A 9 -16.52 -5.76 17.64
C PHE A 9 -15.62 -4.60 17.96
N ASP A 10 -14.85 -4.20 16.98
CA ASP A 10 -13.89 -3.09 17.05
C ASP A 10 -14.29 -2.03 16.03
N GLY A 11 -13.65 -0.89 16.13
CA GLY A 11 -13.85 0.14 15.12
C GLY A 11 -12.87 1.28 15.25
N GLN A 12 -12.67 1.95 14.11
CA GLN A 12 -11.84 3.14 14.02
C GLN A 12 -12.66 4.32 13.50
N VAL A 13 -12.78 5.36 14.30
CA VAL A 13 -13.34 6.66 13.89
C VAL A 13 -12.21 7.63 13.63
N LEU A 14 -12.22 8.27 12.46
CA LEU A 14 -11.28 9.32 12.08
C LEU A 14 -12.03 10.62 11.85
N GLY A 15 -11.56 11.71 12.47
CA GLY A 15 -11.84 13.08 12.09
C GLY A 15 -10.59 13.74 11.53
N GLN A 16 -10.70 14.43 10.39
CA GLN A 16 -9.56 15.10 9.78
C GLN A 16 -9.93 16.45 9.20
N THR A 17 -8.99 17.39 9.29
CA THR A 17 -9.05 18.66 8.57
C THR A 17 -7.72 18.93 7.90
N ASN A 18 -7.77 19.52 6.72
CA ASN A 18 -6.59 19.90 5.96
C ASN A 18 -6.75 21.33 5.46
N ILE A 19 -5.69 22.13 5.63
CA ILE A 19 -5.62 23.54 5.21
C ILE A 19 -4.39 23.67 4.31
N GLY A 20 -4.63 23.87 3.02
CA GLY A 20 -3.60 24.17 2.03
C GLY A 20 -3.32 25.67 1.98
N PHE A 21 -2.05 26.05 2.01
CA PHE A 21 -1.59 27.45 1.91
C PHE A 21 -1.16 27.80 0.47
N GLY A 22 -1.46 26.95 -0.51
CA GLY A 22 -1.23 27.23 -1.92
C GLY A 22 -2.12 28.38 -2.45
N LYS A 23 -1.89 28.77 -3.70
CA LYS A 23 -2.65 29.89 -4.34
C LYS A 23 -4.17 29.69 -4.31
N GLU A 24 -4.64 28.46 -4.20
CA GLU A 24 -6.07 28.12 -4.23
C GLU A 24 -6.71 28.02 -2.83
N GLY A 25 -5.94 28.13 -1.74
CA GLY A 25 -6.45 28.19 -0.38
C GLY A 25 -7.42 27.05 -0.04
N THR A 26 -7.03 25.81 -0.34
CA THR A 26 -7.88 24.62 -0.19
C THR A 26 -8.12 24.28 1.28
N LYS A 27 -9.38 24.06 1.66
CA LYS A 27 -9.77 23.55 2.96
C LYS A 27 -10.55 22.25 2.77
N PHE A 28 -10.20 21.23 3.53
CA PHE A 28 -10.88 19.94 3.54
C PHE A 28 -11.29 19.57 4.96
N LEU A 29 -12.50 19.06 5.09
CA LEU A 29 -13.02 18.46 6.32
C LEU A 29 -13.54 17.07 5.97
N GLY A 30 -13.10 16.06 6.71
CA GLY A 30 -13.50 14.68 6.50
C GLY A 30 -13.70 13.92 7.79
N THR A 31 -14.56 12.94 7.75
CA THR A 31 -14.70 11.92 8.80
C THR A 31 -14.84 10.58 8.15
N ARG A 32 -14.38 9.53 8.86
CA ARG A 32 -14.46 8.15 8.42
C ARG A 32 -14.70 7.26 9.61
N TYR A 33 -15.52 6.22 9.42
CA TYR A 33 -15.74 5.15 10.38
C TYR A 33 -15.52 3.80 9.70
N ILE A 34 -14.67 2.98 10.30
CA ILE A 34 -14.43 1.60 9.89
C ILE A 34 -14.86 0.69 11.04
N PRO A 35 -16.13 0.25 11.11
CA PRO A 35 -16.54 -0.82 12.00
C PRO A 35 -15.97 -2.15 11.52
N GLU A 36 -15.51 -2.97 12.44
CA GLU A 36 -14.97 -4.29 12.19
C GLU A 36 -15.62 -5.30 13.12
N PHE A 37 -16.15 -6.37 12.54
CA PHE A 37 -16.67 -7.51 13.27
C PHE A 37 -15.81 -8.72 12.92
N THR A 38 -15.27 -9.38 13.96
CA THR A 38 -14.52 -10.62 13.85
C THR A 38 -15.22 -11.75 14.60
N PHE A 39 -15.16 -12.94 14.01
CA PHE A 39 -15.59 -14.18 14.62
C PHE A 39 -14.49 -15.21 14.44
N ASP A 40 -13.98 -15.75 15.53
CA ASP A 40 -12.98 -16.81 15.57
C ASP A 40 -13.54 -18.03 16.30
N LYS A 41 -13.30 -19.22 15.72
CA LYS A 41 -13.67 -20.50 16.32
C LYS A 41 -12.55 -21.51 16.19
N GLU A 42 -12.05 -21.99 17.31
CA GLU A 42 -11.18 -23.16 17.36
C GLU A 42 -12.05 -24.42 17.17
N ILE A 43 -11.75 -25.21 16.12
CA ILE A 43 -12.44 -26.48 15.83
C ILE A 43 -11.74 -27.59 16.61
N ASP A 44 -10.42 -27.63 16.55
CA ASP A 44 -9.55 -28.52 17.31
C ASP A 44 -8.18 -27.85 17.52
N SER A 45 -7.24 -28.52 18.19
CA SER A 45 -5.92 -28.00 18.50
C SER A 45 -5.04 -27.64 17.28
N LEU A 46 -5.48 -28.03 16.09
CA LEU A 46 -4.73 -27.85 14.83
C LEU A 46 -5.55 -27.14 13.75
N SER A 47 -6.81 -26.82 14.02
CA SER A 47 -7.70 -26.20 13.04
C SER A 47 -8.55 -25.08 13.65
N SER A 48 -8.65 -23.97 12.95
CA SER A 48 -9.48 -22.83 13.30
C SER A 48 -10.17 -22.24 12.08
N PHE A 49 -11.27 -21.57 12.34
CA PHE A 49 -12.08 -20.86 11.37
C PHE A 49 -12.25 -19.42 11.84
N ALA A 50 -12.11 -18.44 10.93
CA ALA A 50 -12.33 -17.04 11.24
C ALA A 50 -13.11 -16.34 10.12
N ILE A 51 -13.89 -15.35 10.51
CA ILE A 51 -14.57 -14.41 9.62
C ILE A 51 -14.22 -12.99 10.06
N GLU A 52 -13.92 -12.12 9.11
CA GLU A 52 -13.84 -10.68 9.33
C GLU A 52 -14.76 -9.97 8.36
N THR A 53 -15.51 -9.00 8.88
CA THR A 53 -16.38 -8.13 8.08
C THR A 53 -16.20 -6.70 8.54
N SER A 54 -15.71 -5.85 7.65
CA SER A 54 -15.55 -4.41 7.91
C SER A 54 -15.94 -3.57 6.69
N PHE A 55 -16.41 -2.36 6.97
CA PHE A 55 -16.87 -1.39 5.98
C PHE A 55 -16.16 -0.06 6.19
N ASN A 56 -15.98 0.70 5.12
CA ASN A 56 -15.46 2.05 5.16
C ASN A 56 -16.60 3.02 4.84
N LEU A 57 -17.04 3.75 5.87
CA LEU A 57 -18.03 4.82 5.77
C LEU A 57 -17.26 6.15 5.84
N SER A 58 -17.40 7.01 4.85
CA SER A 58 -16.73 8.31 4.85
C SER A 58 -17.66 9.43 4.41
N LEU A 59 -17.44 10.60 5.02
CA LEU A 59 -18.09 11.86 4.66
C LEU A 59 -16.98 12.91 4.51
N SER A 60 -17.05 13.70 3.45
CA SER A 60 -16.07 14.75 3.23
C SER A 60 -16.65 15.95 2.53
N LYS A 61 -16.03 17.10 2.76
CA LYS A 61 -16.35 18.38 2.12
C LYS A 61 -15.06 19.15 1.82
N THR A 62 -14.95 19.64 0.60
CA THR A 62 -13.81 20.44 0.15
C THR A 62 -14.26 21.87 -0.14
N ASN A 63 -13.45 22.87 0.20
CA ASN A 63 -13.63 24.26 -0.15
C ASN A 63 -12.35 24.75 -0.86
N ILE A 64 -12.52 25.29 -2.06
CA ILE A 64 -11.42 25.83 -2.88
C ILE A 64 -11.79 27.29 -3.22
N LEU A 65 -10.91 28.24 -2.93
CA LEU A 65 -11.12 29.67 -3.20
C LEU A 65 -12.45 30.25 -2.64
N GLY A 66 -12.92 29.68 -1.50
CA GLY A 66 -14.20 30.10 -0.91
C GLY A 66 -15.44 29.43 -1.52
N HIS A 67 -15.30 28.66 -2.60
CA HIS A 67 -16.38 27.84 -3.15
C HIS A 67 -16.37 26.46 -2.52
N SER A 68 -17.43 26.09 -1.82
CA SER A 68 -17.55 24.74 -1.24
C SER A 68 -18.13 23.76 -2.26
N SER A 69 -17.51 22.56 -2.33
CA SER A 69 -18.15 21.42 -3.00
C SER A 69 -19.35 20.94 -2.22
N ASP A 70 -20.20 20.18 -2.86
CA ASP A 70 -21.20 19.36 -2.16
C ASP A 70 -20.51 18.37 -1.23
N ALA A 71 -21.20 17.94 -0.18
CA ALA A 71 -20.70 16.92 0.70
C ALA A 71 -20.67 15.59 -0.07
N ASN A 72 -19.53 14.91 -0.05
CA ASN A 72 -19.36 13.60 -0.65
C ASN A 72 -19.48 12.54 0.45
N SER A 73 -20.33 11.54 0.25
CA SER A 73 -20.47 10.38 1.13
C SER A 73 -20.15 9.10 0.37
N ASN A 74 -19.40 8.20 1.00
CA ASN A 74 -19.06 6.92 0.41
C ASN A 74 -19.22 5.80 1.45
N LEU A 75 -19.81 4.69 1.02
CA LEU A 75 -19.88 3.43 1.75
C LEU A 75 -19.29 2.34 0.86
N SER A 76 -18.26 1.69 1.32
CA SER A 76 -17.62 0.61 0.59
C SER A 76 -17.19 -0.53 1.52
N PRO A 77 -17.20 -1.78 1.05
CA PRO A 77 -16.61 -2.88 1.80
C PRO A 77 -15.10 -2.62 1.97
N TYR A 78 -14.59 -2.89 3.18
CA TYR A 78 -13.17 -2.72 3.49
C TYR A 78 -12.45 -4.05 3.60
N ARG A 79 -13.03 -4.99 4.39
CA ARG A 79 -12.61 -6.40 4.47
C ARG A 79 -13.85 -7.25 4.63
N ILE A 80 -13.96 -8.31 3.86
CA ILE A 80 -15.01 -9.33 3.99
C ILE A 80 -14.38 -10.64 3.56
N TRP A 81 -13.85 -11.38 4.52
CA TRP A 81 -13.19 -12.64 4.23
C TRP A 81 -13.47 -13.72 5.27
N LEU A 82 -13.27 -14.94 4.82
CA LEU A 82 -13.35 -16.17 5.58
C LEU A 82 -11.97 -16.84 5.54
N ARG A 83 -11.48 -17.30 6.70
CA ARG A 83 -10.21 -18.02 6.83
C ARG A 83 -10.44 -19.39 7.45
N TYR A 84 -9.81 -20.39 6.88
CA TYR A 84 -9.67 -21.72 7.46
C TYR A 84 -8.19 -22.05 7.61
N LEU A 85 -7.79 -22.33 8.82
CA LEU A 85 -6.44 -22.74 9.16
C LEU A 85 -6.48 -24.23 9.57
N LYS A 86 -5.57 -25.03 9.00
CA LYS A 86 -5.38 -26.42 9.41
C LYS A 86 -3.90 -26.79 9.38
N LYS A 87 -3.31 -27.02 10.56
CA LYS A 87 -1.84 -27.29 10.71
C LYS A 87 -1.03 -26.18 10.04
N ASN A 88 -0.42 -26.52 8.90
CA ASN A 88 0.48 -25.66 8.14
C ASN A 88 -0.20 -25.04 6.90
N TRP A 89 -1.52 -25.21 6.74
CA TRP A 89 -2.28 -24.68 5.62
C TRP A 89 -3.22 -23.58 6.09
N GLU A 90 -3.22 -22.47 5.36
CA GLU A 90 -4.19 -21.39 5.51
C GLU A 90 -4.91 -21.20 4.18
N LEU A 91 -6.24 -21.20 4.22
CA LEU A 91 -7.10 -20.79 3.11
C LEU A 91 -7.82 -19.52 3.53
N ARG A 92 -7.83 -18.51 2.65
CA ARG A 92 -8.60 -17.28 2.86
C ARG A 92 -9.37 -16.93 1.60
N LEU A 93 -10.67 -16.68 1.73
CA LEU A 93 -11.58 -16.37 0.62
C LEU A 93 -12.31 -15.07 0.89
N GLY A 94 -12.39 -14.19 -0.09
CA GLY A 94 -13.13 -12.94 -0.05
C GLY A 94 -12.29 -11.70 -0.28
N LEU A 95 -12.79 -10.54 0.15
CA LEU A 95 -12.08 -9.25 0.09
C LEU A 95 -11.04 -9.18 1.20
N GLN A 96 -9.78 -9.30 0.85
CA GLN A 96 -8.68 -9.46 1.78
C GLN A 96 -7.45 -8.64 1.39
N LYS A 97 -6.61 -8.33 2.36
CA LYS A 97 -5.28 -7.77 2.12
C LYS A 97 -4.32 -8.91 1.75
N ILE A 98 -3.68 -8.79 0.58
CA ILE A 98 -2.52 -9.61 0.18
C ILE A 98 -1.33 -8.65 0.10
N ASP A 99 -0.40 -8.73 1.04
CA ASP A 99 0.71 -7.81 1.17
C ASP A 99 2.02 -8.59 1.39
N PHE A 100 3.05 -8.23 0.62
CA PHE A 100 4.38 -8.81 0.69
C PHE A 100 5.42 -7.82 0.12
N GLY A 101 6.69 -8.18 0.25
CA GLY A 101 7.81 -7.33 -0.12
C GLY A 101 8.51 -6.76 1.09
N SER A 102 9.75 -6.33 0.90
CA SER A 102 10.66 -5.86 1.95
C SER A 102 10.80 -4.35 2.02
N ALA A 103 10.51 -3.64 0.92
CA ALA A 103 10.59 -2.19 0.85
C ALA A 103 9.51 -1.51 1.73
N GLN A 104 9.84 -0.34 2.25
CA GLN A 104 9.01 0.39 3.20
C GLN A 104 8.32 1.60 2.56
N LEU A 105 9.00 2.31 1.65
CA LEU A 105 8.59 3.60 1.11
C LEU A 105 8.25 3.53 -0.38
N LEU A 106 9.10 2.91 -1.18
CA LEU A 106 8.97 2.78 -2.64
C LEU A 106 8.88 1.29 -2.98
N ARG A 107 7.67 0.74 -3.04
CA ARG A 107 7.39 -0.70 -3.00
C ARG A 107 6.97 -1.25 -4.36
N PRO A 108 7.89 -1.61 -5.28
CA PRO A 108 7.57 -2.09 -6.62
C PRO A 108 6.85 -3.45 -6.64
N ILE A 109 7.04 -4.27 -5.61
CA ILE A 109 6.41 -5.60 -5.53
C ILE A 109 5.04 -5.57 -4.83
N GLN A 110 4.56 -4.42 -4.40
CA GLN A 110 3.25 -4.25 -3.79
C GLN A 110 2.15 -4.21 -4.86
N TRP A 111 1.82 -5.36 -5.43
CA TRP A 111 0.91 -5.47 -6.57
C TRP A 111 -0.57 -5.34 -6.23
N PHE A 112 -0.98 -5.58 -4.97
CA PHE A 112 -2.39 -5.68 -4.56
C PHE A 112 -2.81 -4.59 -3.58
N ASN A 113 -1.89 -4.13 -2.73
CA ASN A 113 -2.19 -3.14 -1.71
C ASN A 113 -1.11 -2.07 -1.71
N GLN A 114 -1.45 -0.90 -2.19
CA GLN A 114 -0.56 0.25 -2.05
C GLN A 114 -0.79 0.91 -0.69
N ILE A 115 0.29 1.05 0.06
CA ILE A 115 0.34 1.89 1.25
C ILE A 115 0.93 3.23 0.80
N ASP A 116 0.19 4.32 1.03
CA ASP A 116 0.76 5.65 0.89
C ASP A 116 1.57 5.96 2.17
N PRO A 117 2.90 6.10 2.11
CA PRO A 117 3.70 6.39 3.30
C PRO A 117 3.39 7.77 3.92
N ARG A 118 2.61 8.62 3.24
CA ARG A 118 2.11 9.89 3.77
C ARG A 118 0.85 9.70 4.62
N ASP A 119 0.14 8.57 4.46
CA ASP A 119 -1.01 8.22 5.31
C ASP A 119 -0.51 7.61 6.62
N PRO A 120 -0.65 8.29 7.77
CA PRO A 120 -0.19 7.77 9.05
C PRO A 120 -0.97 6.53 9.51
N LEU A 121 -2.11 6.23 8.89
CA LEU A 121 -2.94 5.07 9.20
C LEU A 121 -2.60 3.86 8.31
N GLY A 122 -1.89 4.06 7.21
CA GLY A 122 -1.46 3.01 6.29
C GLY A 122 -2.61 2.19 5.72
N LEU A 123 -3.75 2.84 5.47
CA LEU A 123 -4.94 2.13 4.98
C LEU A 123 -4.74 1.66 3.55
N THR A 124 -5.21 0.45 3.29
CA THR A 124 -5.09 -0.19 1.98
C THR A 124 -6.42 -0.73 1.50
N ASN A 125 -6.65 -0.66 0.20
CA ASN A 125 -7.72 -1.43 -0.43
C ASN A 125 -7.36 -2.91 -0.39
N GLY A 126 -8.36 -3.79 -0.32
CA GLY A 126 -8.17 -5.23 -0.47
C GLY A 126 -8.37 -5.67 -1.91
N VAL A 127 -8.17 -6.97 -2.14
CA VAL A 127 -8.52 -7.66 -3.39
C VAL A 127 -9.46 -8.81 -3.10
N TYR A 128 -10.41 -9.05 -4.03
CA TYR A 128 -11.29 -10.21 -3.98
C TYR A 128 -10.57 -11.43 -4.54
N GLY A 129 -10.57 -12.52 -3.81
CA GLY A 129 -9.98 -13.76 -4.28
C GLY A 129 -9.83 -14.84 -3.22
N LEU A 130 -9.25 -15.94 -3.67
CA LEU A 130 -8.79 -17.06 -2.85
C LEU A 130 -7.27 -16.93 -2.66
N LEU A 131 -6.82 -17.05 -1.43
CA LEU A 131 -5.41 -17.15 -1.05
C LEU A 131 -5.18 -18.44 -0.31
N ILE A 132 -4.21 -19.22 -0.76
CA ILE A 132 -3.75 -20.44 -0.12
C ILE A 132 -2.31 -20.22 0.32
N ARG A 133 -2.02 -20.50 1.59
CA ARG A 133 -0.66 -20.46 2.13
C ARG A 133 -0.28 -21.81 2.72
N HIS A 134 0.94 -22.23 2.45
CA HIS A 134 1.54 -23.40 3.10
C HIS A 134 2.84 -23.01 3.78
N TYR A 135 2.97 -23.40 5.05
CA TYR A 135 4.13 -23.12 5.88
C TYR A 135 4.95 -24.40 6.06
N PHE A 136 6.18 -24.41 5.55
CA PHE A 136 7.09 -25.55 5.67
C PHE A 136 7.77 -25.57 7.04
N LYS A 137 8.28 -26.74 7.44
CA LYS A 137 8.98 -26.91 8.72
C LYS A 137 10.27 -26.09 8.84
N ASN A 138 10.91 -25.75 7.72
CA ASN A 138 12.09 -24.89 7.65
C ASN A 138 11.73 -23.39 7.61
N ASN A 139 10.51 -23.03 7.97
CA ASN A 139 9.95 -21.68 7.94
C ASN A 139 9.85 -21.05 6.54
N SER A 140 10.18 -21.78 5.45
CA SER A 140 9.80 -21.31 4.11
C SER A 140 8.29 -21.34 3.97
N ASN A 141 7.76 -20.54 3.06
CA ASN A 141 6.32 -20.53 2.79
C ASN A 141 6.03 -20.41 1.29
N LEU A 142 4.91 -20.99 0.90
CA LEU A 142 4.37 -20.93 -0.45
C LEU A 142 2.99 -20.31 -0.39
N TRP A 143 2.75 -19.28 -1.19
CA TRP A 143 1.46 -18.64 -1.37
C TRP A 143 0.99 -18.87 -2.79
N LEU A 144 -0.28 -19.17 -2.96
CA LEU A 144 -0.95 -19.25 -4.24
C LEU A 144 -2.23 -18.40 -4.15
N TRP A 145 -2.52 -17.64 -5.19
CA TRP A 145 -3.74 -16.84 -5.24
C TRP A 145 -4.44 -16.95 -6.58
N GLY A 146 -5.76 -16.88 -6.53
CA GLY A 146 -6.65 -16.66 -7.66
C GLY A 146 -7.57 -15.49 -7.32
N LEU A 147 -7.57 -14.44 -8.15
CA LEU A 147 -8.33 -13.22 -7.91
C LEU A 147 -9.37 -13.02 -8.99
N TYR A 148 -10.46 -12.31 -8.66
CA TYR A 148 -11.54 -12.00 -9.60
C TYR A 148 -12.30 -10.74 -9.16
N GLY A 149 -12.76 -9.91 -10.10
CA GLY A 149 -13.54 -8.70 -9.82
C GLY A 149 -12.71 -7.54 -9.25
N ASN A 150 -11.44 -7.41 -9.67
CA ASN A 150 -10.52 -6.38 -9.18
C ASN A 150 -10.12 -5.40 -10.31
N GLU A 151 -11.07 -4.61 -10.77
CA GLU A 151 -10.92 -3.71 -11.92
C GLU A 151 -10.18 -2.40 -11.61
N LYS A 152 -10.11 -2.01 -10.33
CA LYS A 152 -9.46 -0.75 -9.92
C LYS A 152 -7.96 -0.82 -10.10
N GLN A 153 -7.37 0.30 -10.50
CA GLN A 153 -5.92 0.45 -10.55
C GLN A 153 -5.30 0.19 -9.17
N ARG A 154 -4.19 -0.55 -9.12
CA ARG A 154 -3.53 -1.00 -7.88
C ARG A 154 -2.03 -0.76 -7.93
N GLY A 155 -1.43 -0.55 -6.76
CA GLY A 155 0.01 -0.39 -6.64
C GLY A 155 0.57 0.71 -7.54
N LEU A 156 1.69 0.45 -8.18
CA LEU A 156 2.33 1.33 -9.17
C LEU A 156 1.86 1.04 -10.61
N ASP A 157 0.70 0.41 -10.77
CA ASP A 157 0.17 0.03 -12.07
C ASP A 157 -0.21 1.23 -12.92
N ALA A 158 0.19 1.23 -14.18
CA ALA A 158 -0.29 2.18 -15.17
C ALA A 158 -1.63 1.73 -15.79
N LEU A 159 -1.91 0.43 -15.78
CA LEU A 159 -3.08 -0.21 -16.39
C LEU A 159 -3.99 -0.81 -15.32
N THR A 160 -5.28 -0.91 -15.65
CA THR A 160 -6.27 -1.64 -14.86
C THR A 160 -6.29 -3.13 -15.25
N THR A 161 -7.01 -3.95 -14.49
CA THR A 161 -7.33 -5.32 -14.92
C THR A 161 -8.60 -5.29 -15.74
N LEU A 162 -8.63 -6.08 -16.83
CA LEU A 162 -9.83 -6.24 -17.66
C LEU A 162 -10.97 -6.78 -16.81
N ASN A 163 -12.15 -6.17 -17.00
CA ASN A 163 -13.37 -6.61 -16.32
C ASN A 163 -13.64 -8.10 -16.57
N ASP A 164 -14.18 -8.77 -15.56
CA ASP A 164 -14.53 -10.19 -15.62
C ASP A 164 -13.37 -11.16 -15.99
N SER A 165 -12.13 -10.71 -15.87
CA SER A 165 -10.95 -11.52 -16.11
C SER A 165 -10.33 -12.06 -14.82
N PRO A 166 -10.06 -13.38 -14.74
CA PRO A 166 -9.37 -13.95 -13.59
C PRO A 166 -7.88 -13.60 -13.58
N GLU A 167 -7.34 -13.45 -12.38
CA GLU A 167 -5.92 -13.24 -12.13
C GLU A 167 -5.39 -14.40 -11.27
N PHE A 168 -4.16 -14.80 -11.47
CA PHE A 168 -3.57 -15.86 -10.64
C PHE A 168 -2.07 -15.67 -10.48
N GLY A 169 -1.54 -16.28 -9.44
CA GLY A 169 -0.11 -16.23 -9.19
C GLY A 169 0.31 -16.97 -7.93
N GLY A 170 1.57 -16.79 -7.60
CA GLY A 170 2.15 -17.41 -6.42
C GLY A 170 3.43 -16.73 -5.99
N ARG A 171 3.87 -17.06 -4.77
CA ARG A 171 5.08 -16.58 -4.13
C ARG A 171 5.71 -17.69 -3.31
N PHE A 172 7.00 -17.85 -3.46
CA PHE A 172 7.80 -18.71 -2.60
C PHE A 172 8.82 -17.87 -1.85
N GLN A 173 8.78 -17.94 -0.52
CA GLN A 173 9.69 -17.23 0.37
C GLN A 173 10.50 -18.23 1.19
N THR A 174 11.78 -17.96 1.34
CA THR A 174 12.70 -18.80 2.12
C THR A 174 13.69 -17.97 2.91
N PHE A 175 14.22 -18.55 3.99
CA PHE A 175 15.28 -17.92 4.77
C PHE A 175 16.62 -18.09 4.08
N ILE A 176 17.41 -17.04 4.15
CA ILE A 176 18.82 -17.01 3.76
C ILE A 176 19.66 -16.58 4.98
N PRO A 177 20.99 -16.72 4.98
CA PRO A 177 21.81 -16.25 6.08
C PRO A 177 21.56 -14.78 6.40
N LYS A 178 21.13 -14.51 7.66
CA LYS A 178 20.81 -13.17 8.19
C LYS A 178 19.61 -12.47 7.53
N GLY A 179 18.73 -13.23 6.86
CA GLY A 179 17.59 -12.62 6.21
C GLY A 179 16.64 -13.58 5.52
N GLU A 180 15.93 -13.03 4.55
CA GLU A 180 14.96 -13.76 3.74
C GLU A 180 14.99 -13.31 2.28
N ALA A 181 14.55 -14.19 1.39
CA ALA A 181 14.38 -13.89 -0.03
C ALA A 181 13.12 -14.56 -0.56
N ALA A 182 12.51 -13.97 -1.58
CA ALA A 182 11.35 -14.55 -2.20
C ALA A 182 11.28 -14.26 -3.71
N LEU A 183 10.60 -15.18 -4.41
CA LEU A 183 10.21 -15.05 -5.81
C LEU A 183 8.70 -15.05 -5.90
N SER A 184 8.16 -14.18 -6.74
CA SER A 184 6.73 -14.02 -6.97
C SER A 184 6.44 -14.00 -8.46
N TYR A 185 5.29 -14.54 -8.84
CA TYR A 185 4.76 -14.49 -10.20
C TYR A 185 3.28 -14.11 -10.14
N HIS A 186 2.84 -13.29 -11.09
CA HIS A 186 1.43 -12.92 -11.23
C HIS A 186 1.06 -12.77 -12.71
N TYR A 187 -0.11 -13.28 -13.05
CA TYR A 187 -0.73 -13.16 -14.37
C TYR A 187 -2.06 -12.44 -14.24
N ARG A 188 -2.33 -11.53 -15.17
CA ARG A 188 -3.64 -10.91 -15.40
C ARG A 188 -3.84 -10.51 -16.86
N GLU A 189 -5.05 -10.23 -17.26
CA GLU A 189 -5.36 -9.49 -18.47
C GLU A 189 -5.40 -8.00 -18.12
N ALA A 190 -4.43 -7.23 -18.62
CA ALA A 190 -4.34 -5.79 -18.36
C ALA A 190 -5.11 -5.01 -19.43
N GLU A 191 -5.77 -3.94 -19.02
CA GLU A 191 -6.60 -3.09 -19.90
C GLU A 191 -6.10 -1.65 -19.91
N ALA A 192 -6.03 -1.04 -21.11
CA ALA A 192 -5.46 0.28 -21.36
C ALA A 192 -6.52 1.38 -21.58
N ASN A 193 -7.66 1.31 -20.89
CA ASN A 193 -8.79 2.24 -21.09
C ASN A 193 -8.45 3.72 -20.88
N ASN A 194 -7.43 4.03 -20.11
CA ASN A 194 -7.05 5.40 -19.77
C ASN A 194 -5.84 5.92 -20.55
N ILE A 195 -5.40 5.17 -21.57
CA ILE A 195 -4.22 5.55 -22.37
C ILE A 195 -4.71 6.03 -23.75
N PRO A 196 -4.40 7.28 -24.14
CA PRO A 196 -4.71 7.77 -25.48
C PRO A 196 -4.20 6.83 -26.55
N PHE A 197 -4.99 6.60 -27.60
CA PHE A 197 -4.74 5.70 -28.74
C PHE A 197 -4.85 4.19 -28.47
N PHE A 198 -5.06 3.75 -27.21
CA PHE A 198 -5.21 2.34 -26.83
C PHE A 198 -6.55 2.06 -26.12
N GLU A 199 -7.59 2.86 -26.39
CA GLU A 199 -8.93 2.65 -25.82
C GLU A 199 -9.46 1.23 -26.16
N ASN A 200 -9.98 0.52 -25.14
CA ASN A 200 -10.47 -0.86 -25.23
C ASN A 200 -9.41 -1.90 -25.67
N TYR A 201 -8.14 -1.61 -25.44
CA TYR A 201 -7.07 -2.54 -25.75
C TYR A 201 -6.66 -3.32 -24.50
N SER A 202 -6.74 -4.64 -24.57
CA SER A 202 -6.29 -5.53 -23.51
C SER A 202 -5.09 -6.38 -23.95
N SER A 203 -4.26 -6.73 -22.98
CA SER A 203 -3.07 -7.55 -23.18
C SER A 203 -2.84 -8.49 -22.01
N PRO A 204 -2.55 -9.77 -22.26
CA PRO A 204 -2.00 -10.64 -21.22
C PRO A 204 -0.74 -10.01 -20.62
N GLU A 205 -0.69 -9.93 -19.29
CA GLU A 205 0.39 -9.33 -18.52
C GLU A 205 0.99 -10.37 -17.57
N HIS A 206 2.29 -10.53 -17.65
CA HIS A 206 3.09 -11.39 -16.79
C HIS A 206 3.98 -10.52 -15.90
N ARG A 207 3.98 -10.78 -14.60
CA ARG A 207 4.85 -10.12 -13.62
C ARG A 207 5.74 -11.13 -12.94
N ILE A 208 7.00 -10.81 -12.84
CA ILE A 208 7.98 -11.55 -12.03
C ILE A 208 8.51 -10.59 -10.98
N GLY A 209 8.50 -11.00 -9.72
CA GLY A 209 9.01 -10.23 -8.60
C GLY A 209 10.07 -11.00 -7.83
N PHE A 210 11.09 -10.29 -7.41
CA PHE A 210 12.10 -10.77 -6.46
C PHE A 210 12.23 -9.76 -5.33
N ASP A 211 12.25 -10.23 -4.09
CA ASP A 211 12.61 -9.40 -2.95
C ASP A 211 13.54 -10.15 -1.99
N SER A 212 14.36 -9.39 -1.32
CA SER A 212 15.24 -9.89 -0.26
C SER A 212 15.48 -8.82 0.78
N LYS A 213 15.54 -9.24 2.04
CA LYS A 213 15.91 -8.41 3.19
C LYS A 213 16.98 -9.11 4.00
N ILE A 214 18.03 -8.37 4.39
CA ILE A 214 19.17 -8.84 5.18
C ILE A 214 19.39 -7.85 6.33
N ASP A 215 19.69 -8.39 7.52
CA ASP A 215 20.11 -7.62 8.69
C ASP A 215 21.54 -8.01 9.08
N ILE A 216 22.45 -7.04 8.98
CA ILE A 216 23.87 -7.18 9.30
C ILE A 216 24.36 -6.11 10.30
N GLY A 217 23.47 -5.68 11.19
CA GLY A 217 23.64 -4.56 12.10
C GLY A 217 23.01 -3.27 11.58
N PHE A 218 22.63 -3.26 10.33
CA PHE A 218 21.70 -2.35 9.68
C PHE A 218 20.85 -3.17 8.70
N GLY A 219 19.62 -2.73 8.48
CA GLY A 219 18.71 -3.38 7.54
C GLY A 219 19.04 -2.98 6.11
N MET A 220 19.02 -3.95 5.19
CA MET A 220 19.13 -3.75 3.74
C MET A 220 18.06 -4.55 3.04
N TRP A 221 17.50 -4.01 1.98
CA TRP A 221 16.56 -4.74 1.12
C TRP A 221 16.70 -4.35 -0.33
N THR A 222 16.25 -5.26 -1.17
CA THR A 222 16.05 -5.01 -2.59
C THR A 222 14.73 -5.60 -3.04
N GLU A 223 14.05 -4.89 -3.93
CA GLU A 223 12.87 -5.39 -4.65
C GLU A 223 13.04 -5.16 -6.14
N LEU A 224 12.68 -6.16 -6.91
CA LEU A 224 12.63 -6.10 -8.36
C LEU A 224 11.26 -6.57 -8.84
N THR A 225 10.66 -5.82 -9.75
CA THR A 225 9.48 -6.24 -10.52
C THR A 225 9.77 -6.06 -12.01
N TYR A 226 9.58 -7.12 -12.77
CA TYR A 226 9.55 -7.06 -14.22
C TYR A 226 8.15 -7.39 -14.71
N VAL A 227 7.59 -6.49 -15.51
CA VAL A 227 6.27 -6.63 -16.15
C VAL A 227 6.46 -6.74 -17.64
N HIS A 228 5.86 -7.78 -18.23
CA HIS A 228 5.83 -8.00 -19.68
C HIS A 228 4.40 -8.14 -20.17
N ARG A 229 4.04 -7.39 -21.20
CA ARG A 229 2.76 -7.48 -21.89
C ARG A 229 2.97 -8.08 -23.27
N THR A 230 2.19 -9.10 -23.59
CA THR A 230 2.38 -9.86 -24.84
C THR A 230 1.99 -9.09 -26.09
N LYS A 231 1.05 -8.14 -25.95
CA LYS A 231 0.70 -7.19 -27.02
C LYS A 231 1.45 -5.89 -26.82
N ASN A 232 1.87 -5.26 -27.90
CA ASN A 232 2.56 -3.98 -27.83
C ASN A 232 1.60 -2.85 -27.40
N ILE A 233 1.95 -2.17 -26.32
CA ILE A 233 1.26 -0.98 -25.79
C ILE A 233 2.27 0.19 -25.68
N GLY A 234 3.08 0.38 -26.71
CA GLY A 234 4.13 1.38 -26.71
C GLY A 234 5.13 1.18 -25.58
N ILE A 235 5.56 2.26 -24.94
CA ILE A 235 6.52 2.25 -23.83
C ILE A 235 6.05 1.48 -22.58
N LEU A 236 4.77 1.09 -22.52
CA LEU A 236 4.25 0.28 -21.40
C LEU A 236 4.29 -1.22 -21.69
N THR A 237 4.85 -1.65 -22.83
CA THR A 237 4.95 -3.08 -23.17
C THR A 237 5.82 -3.85 -22.19
N ASN A 238 6.95 -3.28 -21.79
CA ASN A 238 7.81 -3.84 -20.76
C ASN A 238 8.08 -2.78 -19.69
N GLN A 239 8.14 -3.20 -18.43
CA GLN A 239 8.48 -2.31 -17.32
C GLN A 239 9.38 -3.04 -16.33
N LEU A 240 10.51 -2.42 -16.00
CA LEU A 240 11.42 -2.84 -14.94
C LEU A 240 11.36 -1.83 -13.80
N LEU A 241 11.11 -2.31 -12.60
CA LEU A 241 11.19 -1.55 -11.36
C LEU A 241 12.22 -2.20 -10.44
N LEU A 242 13.18 -1.43 -9.96
CA LEU A 242 14.24 -1.91 -9.08
C LEU A 242 14.40 -0.95 -7.90
N ASN A 243 14.18 -1.46 -6.69
CA ASN A 243 14.33 -0.72 -5.44
C ASN A 243 15.51 -1.27 -4.63
N PHE A 244 16.28 -0.35 -4.04
CA PHE A 244 17.27 -0.62 -3.00
C PHE A 244 16.97 0.25 -1.79
N GLY A 245 16.99 -0.35 -0.62
CA GLY A 245 16.76 0.35 0.62
C GLY A 245 17.72 -0.07 1.73
N VAL A 246 17.92 0.86 2.66
CA VAL A 246 18.70 0.65 3.88
C VAL A 246 18.03 1.36 5.04
N ASP A 247 18.11 0.78 6.24
CA ASP A 247 17.72 1.45 7.47
C ASP A 247 18.78 1.27 8.57
N TYR A 248 18.79 2.23 9.47
CA TYR A 248 19.61 2.16 10.67
C TYR A 248 18.98 2.96 11.81
N THR A 249 19.08 2.41 13.02
CA THR A 249 18.65 3.11 14.25
C THR A 249 19.88 3.63 15.00
N PHE A 250 20.07 4.94 14.96
CA PHE A 250 21.12 5.63 15.69
C PHE A 250 20.76 5.70 17.18
N ARG A 251 21.74 5.49 18.05
CA ARG A 251 21.59 5.59 19.51
C ARG A 251 21.61 7.06 19.97
N ILE A 252 20.73 7.88 19.41
CA ILE A 252 20.56 9.29 19.74
C ILE A 252 19.28 9.42 20.57
N GLY A 253 19.41 9.81 21.81
CA GLY A 253 18.27 9.91 22.73
C GLY A 253 17.47 8.59 22.82
N ASN A 254 16.20 8.61 22.45
CA ASN A 254 15.30 7.45 22.45
C ASN A 254 15.44 6.53 21.22
N GLY A 255 16.42 6.81 20.35
CA GLY A 255 16.65 6.05 19.11
C GLY A 255 16.09 6.77 17.88
N LEU A 256 16.97 7.28 17.02
CA LEU A 256 16.62 7.89 15.75
C LEU A 256 16.72 6.82 14.65
N THR A 257 15.59 6.35 14.13
CA THR A 257 15.56 5.45 12.96
C THR A 257 15.54 6.27 11.69
N VAL A 258 16.42 5.94 10.75
CA VAL A 258 16.50 6.57 9.42
C VAL A 258 16.43 5.48 8.38
N SER A 259 15.57 5.65 7.37
CA SER A 259 15.47 4.75 6.21
C SER A 259 15.68 5.54 4.93
N LYS A 260 16.41 4.97 3.97
CA LYS A 260 16.61 5.54 2.65
C LYS A 260 16.35 4.51 1.57
N GLU A 261 15.60 4.89 0.55
CA GLU A 261 15.31 4.06 -0.62
C GLU A 261 15.61 4.80 -1.92
N TYR A 262 15.95 4.01 -2.94
CA TYR A 262 16.05 4.47 -4.32
C TYR A 262 15.33 3.48 -5.23
N LEU A 263 14.37 3.99 -6.01
CA LEU A 263 13.63 3.25 -7.02
C LEU A 263 14.06 3.72 -8.41
N PHE A 264 14.55 2.79 -9.21
CA PHE A 264 14.73 2.94 -10.64
C PHE A 264 13.56 2.32 -11.38
N SER A 265 13.03 3.03 -12.38
CA SER A 265 11.97 2.56 -13.28
C SER A 265 12.42 2.74 -14.71
N ASP A 266 12.29 1.68 -15.52
CA ASP A 266 12.52 1.71 -16.97
C ASP A 266 11.32 1.08 -17.68
N SER A 267 10.67 1.84 -18.53
CA SER A 267 9.52 1.40 -19.34
C SER A 267 9.92 1.45 -20.80
N THR A 268 9.74 0.34 -21.54
CA THR A 268 10.28 0.20 -22.89
C THR A 268 9.25 -0.35 -23.88
N ASP A 269 9.27 0.22 -25.08
CA ASP A 269 8.58 -0.32 -26.25
C ASP A 269 9.41 -1.44 -26.89
N SER A 270 8.77 -2.55 -27.21
CA SER A 270 9.42 -3.69 -27.86
C SER A 270 9.67 -3.49 -29.35
N MET A 271 8.98 -2.55 -30.01
CA MET A 271 9.09 -2.31 -31.46
C MET A 271 10.03 -1.16 -31.81
N THR A 272 9.91 -0.04 -31.09
CA THR A 272 10.69 1.18 -31.39
C THR A 272 11.97 1.30 -30.59
N ASN A 273 12.17 0.45 -29.57
CA ASN A 273 13.22 0.57 -28.55
C ASN A 273 13.19 1.91 -27.79
N GLU A 274 12.09 2.65 -27.86
CA GLU A 274 11.91 3.82 -27.03
C GLU A 274 11.86 3.42 -25.55
N SER A 275 12.51 4.21 -24.70
CA SER A 275 12.52 3.95 -23.26
C SER A 275 12.20 5.21 -22.47
N LEU A 276 11.48 5.02 -21.36
CA LEU A 276 11.20 6.06 -20.37
C LEU A 276 11.79 5.66 -19.03
N ARG A 277 12.90 6.29 -18.67
CA ARG A 277 13.61 6.03 -17.41
C ARG A 277 13.24 7.07 -16.37
N ARG A 278 12.99 6.63 -15.14
CA ARG A 278 12.66 7.48 -14.00
C ARG A 278 13.42 7.01 -12.78
N GLY A 279 13.84 7.99 -11.96
CA GLY A 279 14.48 7.74 -10.67
C GLY A 279 13.72 8.43 -9.55
N PHE A 280 13.52 7.71 -8.44
CA PHE A 280 12.87 8.23 -7.24
C PHE A 280 13.76 7.92 -6.03
N SER A 281 13.91 8.87 -5.12
CA SER A 281 14.52 8.65 -3.82
C SER A 281 13.51 8.95 -2.73
N ALA A 282 13.54 8.15 -1.67
CA ALA A 282 12.78 8.40 -0.46
C ALA A 282 13.73 8.36 0.74
N LEU A 283 13.57 9.31 1.64
CA LEU A 283 14.27 9.38 2.92
C LEU A 283 13.22 9.59 4.01
N SER A 284 13.20 8.72 5.00
CA SER A 284 12.36 8.90 6.18
C SER A 284 13.18 8.86 7.47
N PHE A 285 12.66 9.51 8.48
CA PHE A 285 13.15 9.34 9.85
C PHE A 285 11.98 9.20 10.80
N ASN A 286 12.22 8.50 11.91
CA ASN A 286 11.30 8.41 13.04
C ASN A 286 12.08 8.55 14.36
N TYR A 287 11.61 9.44 15.21
CA TYR A 287 12.19 9.70 16.53
C TYR A 287 11.13 9.66 17.61
N PRO A 288 11.16 8.66 18.51
CA PRO A 288 10.30 8.62 19.69
C PRO A 288 10.66 9.76 20.65
N LEU A 289 9.71 10.68 20.91
CA LEU A 289 9.87 11.76 21.88
C LEU A 289 9.62 11.28 23.32
N GLY A 290 8.83 10.22 23.46
CA GLY A 290 8.47 9.58 24.70
C GLY A 290 7.75 8.25 24.46
N LEU A 291 7.08 7.71 25.48
CA LEU A 291 6.34 6.44 25.37
C LEU A 291 5.10 6.55 24.45
N SER A 292 4.51 7.72 24.38
CA SER A 292 3.24 7.95 23.66
C SER A 292 3.33 9.02 22.57
N SER A 293 4.51 9.53 22.27
CA SER A 293 4.69 10.56 21.25
C SER A 293 5.88 10.28 20.36
N SER A 294 5.75 10.64 19.06
CA SER A 294 6.81 10.50 18.08
C SER A 294 6.81 11.65 17.09
N LEU A 295 7.97 11.92 16.55
CA LEU A 295 8.19 12.83 15.43
C LEU A 295 8.74 12.02 14.25
N SER A 296 8.08 12.08 13.11
CA SER A 296 8.53 11.44 11.88
C SER A 296 8.56 12.41 10.71
N GLY A 297 9.43 12.15 9.76
CA GLY A 297 9.51 12.95 8.55
C GLY A 297 9.79 12.10 7.33
N LEU A 298 9.40 12.63 6.16
CA LEU A 298 9.48 11.96 4.89
C LEU A 298 9.82 12.95 3.79
N ILE A 299 10.77 12.58 2.95
CA ILE A 299 11.18 13.33 1.77
C ILE A 299 11.13 12.38 0.59
N TYR A 300 10.33 12.72 -0.43
CA TYR A 300 10.40 12.10 -1.74
C TYR A 300 11.02 13.04 -2.73
N GLN A 301 11.94 12.54 -3.54
CA GLN A 301 12.55 13.25 -4.67
C GLN A 301 12.32 12.46 -5.94
N GLN A 302 11.65 13.05 -6.91
CA GLN A 302 11.62 12.58 -8.28
C GLN A 302 12.70 13.30 -9.09
N TRP A 303 13.63 12.54 -9.64
CA TRP A 303 14.82 13.12 -10.25
C TRP A 303 14.59 13.69 -11.65
N ASN A 304 13.67 13.11 -12.42
CA ASN A 304 13.44 13.48 -13.81
C ASN A 304 12.84 14.89 -13.99
N ASN A 305 11.95 15.29 -13.11
CA ASN A 305 11.27 16.59 -13.13
C ASN A 305 11.67 17.48 -11.94
N ASN A 306 12.62 17.01 -11.13
CA ASN A 306 13.12 17.69 -9.92
C ASN A 306 12.02 18.11 -8.94
N THR A 307 10.98 17.26 -8.79
CA THR A 307 9.89 17.53 -7.84
C THR A 307 10.15 16.87 -6.50
N GLN A 308 9.76 17.56 -5.42
CA GLN A 308 9.93 17.10 -4.04
C GLN A 308 8.60 17.10 -3.31
N THR A 309 8.36 16.03 -2.53
CA THR A 309 7.32 15.97 -1.50
C THR A 309 7.99 15.93 -0.14
N LEU A 310 7.55 16.80 0.76
CA LEU A 310 8.07 16.88 2.13
C LEU A 310 6.92 16.66 3.10
N MET A 311 7.16 15.91 4.17
CA MET A 311 6.21 15.73 5.26
C MET A 311 6.93 15.67 6.60
N LEU A 312 6.34 16.33 7.60
CA LEU A 312 6.73 16.25 9.00
C LEU A 312 5.48 15.95 9.81
N ASN A 313 5.49 14.86 10.56
CA ASN A 313 4.36 14.37 11.34
C ASN A 313 4.72 14.28 12.81
N TYR A 314 3.95 14.95 13.65
CA TYR A 314 3.95 14.75 15.09
C TYR A 314 2.73 13.91 15.48
N GLN A 315 2.95 12.83 16.20
CA GLN A 315 1.92 11.93 16.73
C GLN A 315 1.91 11.94 18.23
N GLN A 316 0.71 11.98 18.82
CA GLN A 316 0.49 11.79 20.25
C GLN A 316 -0.60 10.74 20.46
N GLN A 317 -0.30 9.73 21.27
CA GLN A 317 -1.24 8.68 21.68
C GLN A 317 -1.80 8.98 23.07
N PHE A 318 -3.13 8.87 23.23
CA PHE A 318 -3.88 9.01 24.48
C PHE A 318 -4.81 7.80 24.64
N ASN A 319 -4.44 6.78 25.38
CA ASN A 319 -5.24 5.55 25.51
C ASN A 319 -5.78 5.08 24.13
N SER A 320 -7.11 5.16 23.93
CA SER A 320 -7.79 4.81 22.68
C SER A 320 -7.83 5.93 21.62
N LEU A 321 -7.28 7.12 21.93
CA LEU A 321 -7.31 8.27 21.05
C LEU A 321 -5.89 8.63 20.59
N SER A 322 -5.71 8.87 19.27
CA SER A 322 -4.46 9.33 18.69
C SER A 322 -4.66 10.64 17.95
N GLY A 323 -3.78 11.60 18.19
CA GLY A 323 -3.75 12.87 17.47
C GLY A 323 -2.53 12.98 16.57
N TYR A 324 -2.69 13.58 15.39
CA TYR A 324 -1.62 13.81 14.44
C TYR A 324 -1.64 15.27 13.96
N ILE A 325 -0.46 15.86 13.87
CA ILE A 325 -0.24 17.16 13.25
C ILE A 325 0.76 16.94 12.14
N ILE A 326 0.35 17.16 10.89
CA ILE A 326 1.16 16.90 9.72
C ILE A 326 1.38 18.20 8.97
N LEU A 327 2.62 18.62 8.84
CA LEU A 327 3.03 19.68 7.93
C LEU A 327 3.50 19.03 6.65
N TYR A 328 3.06 19.54 5.51
CA TYR A 328 3.43 18.95 4.23
C TYR A 328 3.69 20.01 3.15
N TYR A 329 4.47 19.59 2.16
CA TYR A 329 4.61 20.25 0.87
C TYR A 329 4.46 19.21 -0.24
N ASN A 330 3.42 19.32 -1.05
CA ASN A 330 3.16 18.45 -2.19
C ASN A 330 3.31 19.25 -3.50
N PRO A 331 4.06 18.76 -4.51
CA PRO A 331 4.08 19.37 -5.82
C PRO A 331 2.71 19.24 -6.49
N LYS A 332 2.45 20.06 -7.52
CA LYS A 332 1.17 20.04 -8.25
C LYS A 332 0.89 18.73 -8.98
N THR A 333 1.93 18.02 -9.40
CA THR A 333 1.85 16.72 -10.06
C THR A 333 2.91 15.80 -9.47
N VAL A 334 2.51 14.60 -9.02
CA VAL A 334 3.40 13.53 -8.61
C VAL A 334 3.15 12.36 -9.55
N GLU A 335 4.10 12.07 -10.43
CA GLU A 335 4.04 10.92 -11.31
C GLU A 335 4.54 9.66 -10.58
N GLY A 336 3.89 8.52 -10.83
CA GLY A 336 4.37 7.20 -10.40
C GLY A 336 4.06 6.80 -8.96
N ILE A 337 3.41 7.66 -8.18
CA ILE A 337 2.83 7.29 -6.88
C ILE A 337 1.32 7.39 -7.04
N GLN A 338 0.59 6.28 -6.90
CA GLN A 338 -0.87 6.35 -6.79
C GLN A 338 -1.21 7.18 -5.55
N GLN A 339 -1.92 8.24 -5.77
CA GLN A 339 -2.38 9.10 -4.69
C GLN A 339 -3.76 8.63 -4.29
N ASN A 340 -3.99 8.40 -3.01
CA ASN A 340 -5.34 8.37 -2.49
C ASN A 340 -6.00 9.70 -2.85
N ASP A 341 -7.26 9.69 -3.28
CA ASP A 341 -8.01 10.88 -3.72
C ASP A 341 -7.93 12.05 -2.74
N ILE A 342 -7.79 11.74 -1.45
CA ILE A 342 -7.61 12.72 -0.37
C ILE A 342 -6.31 13.51 -0.51
N PHE A 343 -5.21 12.89 -0.93
CA PHE A 343 -3.91 13.55 -1.06
C PHE A 343 -3.70 14.24 -2.41
N GLN A 344 -4.46 13.87 -3.44
CA GLN A 344 -4.42 14.56 -4.74
C GLN A 344 -4.95 16.00 -4.64
N SER A 345 -5.89 16.25 -3.74
CA SER A 345 -6.56 17.55 -3.60
C SER A 345 -5.67 18.65 -2.99
N PHE A 346 -4.45 18.31 -2.49
CA PHE A 346 -3.64 19.23 -1.70
C PHE A 346 -2.26 19.45 -2.32
N SER A 347 -2.19 20.37 -3.27
CA SER A 347 -0.91 20.84 -3.82
C SER A 347 -0.38 22.06 -3.04
N GLY A 348 0.95 22.18 -2.97
CA GLY A 348 1.66 23.23 -2.24
C GLY A 348 1.86 22.91 -0.76
N PRO A 349 2.23 23.90 0.05
CA PRO A 349 2.37 23.74 1.49
C PRO A 349 1.02 23.69 2.19
N GLY A 350 0.95 22.93 3.30
CA GLY A 350 -0.27 22.84 4.10
C GLY A 350 -0.07 22.18 5.45
N ILE A 351 -1.14 22.16 6.22
CA ILE A 351 -1.24 21.50 7.51
C ILE A 351 -2.45 20.58 7.54
N GLN A 352 -2.27 19.38 8.05
CA GLN A 352 -3.33 18.42 8.27
C GLN A 352 -3.37 18.04 9.74
N LEU A 353 -4.58 18.00 10.30
CA LEU A 353 -4.86 17.54 11.66
C LEU A 353 -5.74 16.31 11.57
N LEU A 354 -5.36 15.24 12.28
CA LEU A 354 -6.16 14.03 12.39
C LEU A 354 -6.36 13.68 13.86
N ILE A 355 -7.56 13.19 14.15
CA ILE A 355 -7.92 12.58 15.44
C ILE A 355 -8.50 11.21 15.13
N VAL A 356 -7.93 10.18 15.72
CA VAL A 356 -8.32 8.79 15.54
C VAL A 356 -8.75 8.22 16.86
N PHE A 357 -9.93 7.64 16.91
CA PHE A 357 -10.46 6.92 18.07
C PHE A 357 -10.66 5.45 17.69
N ASN A 358 -10.06 4.56 18.48
CA ASN A 358 -10.24 3.11 18.37
C ASN A 358 -11.04 2.61 19.57
N HIS A 359 -12.06 1.80 19.33
CA HIS A 359 -12.94 1.24 20.36
C HIS A 359 -13.05 -0.26 20.24
#